data_0a9a89b5e602bd5cdbf950f647e867ff
#
_entry.id   0a9a89b5e602bd5cdbf950f647e867ff
#
_cell.length_a   1.000
_cell.length_b   1.000
_cell.length_c   1.000
_cell.angle_alpha   90.00
_cell.angle_beta   90.00
_cell.angle_gamma   90.00
#
_symmetry.space_group_name_H-M   'P 1'
#
loop_
_entity.id
_entity.type
_entity.pdbx_description
1 polymer ?
#
loop_
_entity_poly.entity_id
_entity_poly.type
_entity_poly.pdbx_seq_one_letter_code
_entity_poly.pdbx_strand_id
1 'polypeptide(L)'
;MRVRKLVFFCLIVANLLCFIGLSAQNTIALLKYGGGGDWYANPTSLTNLIDFCNKNLNTGLSRDYPTVEVASSELFLYPMVHLTGHGNVVFSSEEVKNLRSYLLAGGFLHIDDNYGLDKYIRREMKKVFPEADFVELPFTHQIYHQKFDFPNGLPKIHEHDNKTPQGFGLFVEGRLVCFYSYECDLGDGWEDTEVHSDSREKHEQALKMGANIVQFVFMQ
;
A
#
# COMPACT_ATOMS: atom_id res chain seq x y z
N MET A 1 52.89 7.30 -20.06
CA MET A 1 52.31 6.32 -19.08
C MET A 1 51.53 6.96 -17.94
N ARG A 2 51.92 8.11 -17.37
CA ARG A 2 51.20 8.76 -16.27
C ARG A 2 49.80 9.33 -16.66
N VAL A 3 49.65 9.93 -17.83
CA VAL A 3 48.36 10.54 -18.28
C VAL A 3 47.28 9.45 -18.48
N ARG A 4 47.60 8.26 -19.02
CA ARG A 4 46.63 7.16 -19.19
C ARG A 4 46.12 6.61 -17.88
N LYS A 5 46.92 6.58 -16.81
CA LYS A 5 46.50 6.14 -15.48
C LYS A 5 45.57 7.16 -14.80
N LEU A 6 45.76 8.45 -15.04
CA LEU A 6 44.94 9.51 -14.49
C LEU A 6 43.54 9.51 -15.12
N VAL A 7 43.45 9.34 -16.47
CA VAL A 7 42.18 9.27 -17.19
C VAL A 7 41.38 8.03 -16.77
N PHE A 8 42.03 6.88 -16.57
CA PHE A 8 41.37 5.65 -16.11
C PHE A 8 40.83 5.78 -14.68
N PHE A 9 41.58 6.45 -13.79
CA PHE A 9 41.15 6.71 -12.42
C PHE A 9 39.98 7.69 -12.36
N CYS A 10 39.97 8.76 -13.17
CA CYS A 10 38.82 9.69 -13.26
C CYS A 10 37.57 9.03 -13.81
N LEU A 11 37.68 8.08 -14.77
CA LEU A 11 36.54 7.32 -15.29
C LEU A 11 35.93 6.36 -14.26
N ILE A 12 36.77 5.74 -13.40
CA ILE A 12 36.28 4.86 -12.32
C ILE A 12 35.60 5.71 -11.23
N VAL A 13 36.14 6.85 -10.86
CA VAL A 13 35.53 7.75 -9.86
C VAL A 13 34.23 8.35 -10.40
N ALA A 14 34.15 8.74 -11.68
CA ALA A 14 32.93 9.22 -12.32
C ALA A 14 31.83 8.15 -12.35
N ASN A 15 32.17 6.87 -12.56
CA ASN A 15 31.20 5.77 -12.50
C ASN A 15 30.75 5.45 -11.04
N LEU A 16 31.60 5.65 -10.03
CA LEU A 16 31.20 5.49 -8.61
C LEU A 16 30.29 6.64 -8.12
N LEU A 17 30.39 7.84 -8.70
CA LEU A 17 29.56 8.99 -8.31
C LEU A 17 28.17 8.99 -9.00
N CYS A 18 27.94 8.17 -10.04
CA CYS A 18 26.65 8.04 -10.68
C CYS A 18 25.68 7.06 -10.00
N PHE A 19 26.08 6.36 -8.96
CA PHE A 19 25.18 5.60 -8.08
C PHE A 19 24.80 6.40 -6.85
N ILE A 20 24.31 7.63 -7.01
CA ILE A 20 23.33 8.16 -6.06
C ILE A 20 22.04 7.42 -6.41
N GLY A 21 21.96 6.18 -5.98
CA GLY A 21 20.74 5.41 -6.06
C GLY A 21 19.65 6.20 -5.33
N LEU A 22 18.54 6.47 -5.97
CA LEU A 22 17.31 6.83 -5.26
C LEU A 22 17.10 5.70 -4.24
N SER A 23 17.46 5.98 -2.98
CA SER A 23 17.18 5.03 -1.91
C SER A 23 15.68 5.03 -1.73
N ALA A 24 15.04 3.88 -1.94
CA ALA A 24 13.65 3.73 -1.61
C ALA A 24 13.43 4.24 -0.17
N GLN A 25 12.43 5.08 0.02
CA GLN A 25 12.12 5.57 1.36
C GLN A 25 11.49 4.42 2.15
N ASN A 26 12.02 4.17 3.33
CA ASN A 26 11.51 3.12 4.20
C ASN A 26 10.25 3.63 4.93
N THR A 27 9.17 3.83 4.17
CA THR A 27 7.86 4.25 4.69
C THR A 27 6.74 3.85 3.74
N ILE A 28 5.51 3.99 4.23
CA ILE A 28 4.27 3.82 3.46
C ILE A 28 3.79 5.21 3.06
N ALA A 29 3.40 5.43 1.80
CA ALA A 29 2.82 6.71 1.40
C ALA A 29 1.29 6.62 1.28
N LEU A 30 0.61 7.70 1.64
CA LEU A 30 -0.82 7.86 1.38
C LEU A 30 -1.04 8.30 -0.07
N LEU A 31 -1.88 7.58 -0.81
CA LEU A 31 -2.13 7.87 -2.22
C LEU A 31 -3.28 8.88 -2.37
N LYS A 32 -2.96 10.07 -2.90
CA LYS A 32 -3.94 11.10 -3.22
C LYS A 32 -4.47 10.87 -4.63
N TYR A 33 -5.78 10.68 -4.74
CA TYR A 33 -6.49 10.44 -6.00
C TYR A 33 -7.53 11.52 -6.27
N GLY A 34 -8.00 11.61 -7.52
CA GLY A 34 -9.07 12.48 -7.96
C GLY A 34 -10.44 11.83 -7.91
N GLY A 35 -11.50 12.59 -8.25
CA GLY A 35 -12.87 12.07 -8.38
C GLY A 35 -13.82 12.46 -7.26
N GLY A 36 -13.33 13.16 -6.23
CA GLY A 36 -14.15 13.70 -5.14
C GLY A 36 -14.35 12.75 -3.95
N GLY A 37 -13.70 11.59 -3.93
CA GLY A 37 -13.59 10.77 -2.73
C GLY A 37 -12.59 11.37 -1.74
N ASP A 38 -12.72 10.98 -0.48
CA ASP A 38 -11.98 11.56 0.65
C ASP A 38 -10.73 10.74 1.02
N TRP A 39 -9.76 10.67 0.11
CA TRP A 39 -8.48 9.98 0.30
C TRP A 39 -7.77 10.30 1.64
N TYR A 40 -8.19 11.34 2.32
CA TYR A 40 -7.67 11.84 3.60
C TYR A 40 -8.52 11.42 4.81
N ALA A 41 -9.43 10.47 4.66
CA ALA A 41 -10.44 10.12 5.66
C ALA A 41 -9.85 9.67 7.02
N ASN A 42 -8.71 8.97 7.01
CA ASN A 42 -8.14 8.32 8.18
C ASN A 42 -6.79 8.96 8.61
N PRO A 43 -6.78 10.17 9.19
CA PRO A 43 -5.55 10.94 9.36
C PRO A 43 -4.54 10.36 10.36
N THR A 44 -4.95 9.55 11.32
CA THR A 44 -4.04 8.94 12.32
C THR A 44 -3.65 7.51 11.97
N SER A 45 -4.36 6.88 11.02
CA SER A 45 -4.28 5.45 10.71
C SER A 45 -2.88 4.96 10.35
N LEU A 46 -2.21 5.60 9.38
CA LEU A 46 -0.89 5.17 8.93
C LEU A 46 0.19 5.39 10.00
N THR A 47 0.10 6.45 10.80
CA THR A 47 1.02 6.68 11.92
C THR A 47 0.92 5.54 12.93
N ASN A 48 -0.30 5.16 13.31
CA ASN A 48 -0.52 4.07 14.26
C ASN A 48 -0.09 2.72 13.71
N LEU A 49 -0.37 2.44 12.42
CA LEU A 49 0.11 1.23 11.76
C LEU A 49 1.63 1.17 11.72
N ILE A 50 2.31 2.26 11.36
CA ILE A 50 3.77 2.35 11.32
C ILE A 50 4.36 2.11 12.71
N ASP A 51 3.83 2.75 13.75
CA ASP A 51 4.27 2.54 15.14
C ASP A 51 4.09 1.08 15.57
N PHE A 52 2.95 0.49 15.20
CA PHE A 52 2.69 -0.93 15.49
C PHE A 52 3.68 -1.86 14.77
N CYS A 53 3.96 -1.60 13.49
CA CYS A 53 4.94 -2.35 12.70
C CYS A 53 6.36 -2.20 13.27
N ASN A 54 6.79 -0.98 13.59
CA ASN A 54 8.10 -0.74 14.19
C ASN A 54 8.28 -1.50 15.50
N LYS A 55 7.24 -1.53 16.33
CA LYS A 55 7.26 -2.24 17.62
C LYS A 55 7.24 -3.76 17.47
N ASN A 56 6.44 -4.30 16.56
CA ASN A 56 6.15 -5.74 16.49
C ASN A 56 6.94 -6.49 15.42
N LEU A 57 7.37 -5.81 14.35
CA LEU A 57 8.09 -6.38 13.22
C LEU A 57 9.54 -5.88 13.14
N ASN A 58 9.91 -4.86 13.94
CA ASN A 58 11.22 -4.23 13.91
C ASN A 58 11.58 -3.65 12.52
N THR A 59 10.61 -3.00 11.86
CA THR A 59 10.74 -2.54 10.47
C THR A 59 11.59 -1.27 10.32
N GLY A 60 11.61 -0.38 11.32
CA GLY A 60 12.28 0.92 11.22
C GLY A 60 11.64 1.86 10.20
N LEU A 61 10.33 1.77 9.97
CA LEU A 61 9.59 2.67 9.09
C LEU A 61 9.56 4.10 9.64
N SER A 62 9.66 5.10 8.76
CA SER A 62 9.49 6.50 9.16
C SER A 62 8.03 6.76 9.55
N ARG A 63 7.84 7.41 10.71
CA ARG A 63 6.50 7.84 11.18
C ARG A 63 5.91 8.94 10.30
N ASP A 64 6.77 9.77 9.71
CA ASP A 64 6.35 10.83 8.80
C ASP A 64 6.09 10.20 7.43
N TYR A 65 4.84 9.82 7.19
CA TYR A 65 4.41 9.32 5.90
C TYR A 65 4.01 10.47 4.97
N PRO A 66 4.45 10.45 3.71
CA PRO A 66 4.06 11.45 2.74
C PRO A 66 2.72 11.15 2.11
N THR A 67 2.09 12.20 1.58
CA THR A 67 0.99 12.07 0.61
C THR A 67 1.57 12.21 -0.79
N VAL A 68 1.28 11.26 -1.67
CA VAL A 68 1.79 11.23 -3.05
C VAL A 68 0.63 11.20 -4.05
N GLU A 69 0.72 12.03 -5.09
CA GLU A 69 -0.26 12.02 -6.19
C GLU A 69 0.00 10.85 -7.14
N VAL A 70 -1.06 10.27 -7.70
CA VAL A 70 -0.96 9.09 -8.59
C VAL A 70 -0.08 9.35 -9.81
N ALA A 71 -0.07 10.58 -10.35
CA ALA A 71 0.76 10.95 -11.51
C ALA A 71 2.21 11.34 -11.14
N SER A 72 2.53 11.47 -9.85
CA SER A 72 3.87 11.91 -9.42
C SER A 72 4.93 10.85 -9.68
N SER A 73 6.12 11.28 -10.13
CA SER A 73 7.31 10.42 -10.19
C SER A 73 7.81 10.00 -8.81
N GLU A 74 7.43 10.73 -7.75
CA GLU A 74 7.75 10.37 -6.36
C GLU A 74 7.09 9.07 -5.92
N LEU A 75 6.03 8.63 -6.62
CA LEU A 75 5.37 7.35 -6.35
C LEU A 75 6.39 6.19 -6.29
N PHE A 76 7.42 6.23 -7.15
CA PHE A 76 8.47 5.20 -7.24
C PHE A 76 9.47 5.20 -6.08
N LEU A 77 9.39 6.17 -5.17
CA LEU A 77 10.22 6.21 -3.97
C LEU A 77 9.68 5.29 -2.86
N TYR A 78 8.43 4.88 -2.96
CA TYR A 78 7.73 4.15 -1.89
C TYR A 78 7.46 2.71 -2.31
N PRO A 79 7.92 1.71 -1.55
CA PRO A 79 7.64 0.30 -1.86
C PRO A 79 6.16 -0.05 -1.72
N MET A 80 5.43 0.69 -0.87
CA MET A 80 4.00 0.51 -0.62
C MET A 80 3.29 1.86 -0.58
N VAL A 81 2.15 1.92 -1.26
CA VAL A 81 1.19 3.04 -1.14
C VAL A 81 -0.15 2.53 -0.65
N HIS A 82 -0.80 3.35 0.15
CA HIS A 82 -2.12 3.08 0.73
C HIS A 82 -3.16 4.01 0.13
N LEU A 83 -4.26 3.46 -0.35
CA LEU A 83 -5.43 4.16 -0.85
C LEU A 83 -6.61 3.81 0.03
N THR A 84 -7.24 4.81 0.60
CA THR A 84 -8.44 4.68 1.45
C THR A 84 -9.45 5.76 1.12
N GLY A 85 -10.64 5.67 1.66
CA GLY A 85 -11.67 6.71 1.61
C GLY A 85 -13.03 6.19 1.19
N HIS A 86 -13.96 7.14 1.07
CA HIS A 86 -15.35 6.91 0.67
C HIS A 86 -15.58 7.46 -0.74
N GLY A 87 -16.51 6.85 -1.47
CA GLY A 87 -17.07 7.41 -2.70
C GLY A 87 -16.17 7.28 -3.93
N ASN A 88 -16.17 8.33 -4.77
CA ASN A 88 -15.70 8.18 -6.14
C ASN A 88 -14.18 8.35 -6.29
N VAL A 89 -13.58 7.42 -7.00
CA VAL A 89 -12.19 7.49 -7.47
C VAL A 89 -12.18 7.68 -8.98
N VAL A 90 -11.33 8.57 -9.47
CA VAL A 90 -11.10 8.77 -10.91
C VAL A 90 -9.62 8.93 -11.17
N PHE A 91 -9.09 8.13 -12.09
CA PHE A 91 -7.73 8.26 -12.62
C PHE A 91 -7.75 8.83 -14.04
N SER A 92 -6.97 9.86 -14.27
CA SER A 92 -6.66 10.36 -15.61
C SER A 92 -5.83 9.34 -16.40
N SER A 93 -5.69 9.56 -17.70
CA SER A 93 -4.85 8.68 -18.54
C SER A 93 -3.37 8.69 -18.15
N GLU A 94 -2.88 9.77 -17.56
CA GLU A 94 -1.52 9.88 -17.05
C GLU A 94 -1.36 9.08 -15.75
N GLU A 95 -2.30 9.25 -14.82
CA GLU A 95 -2.33 8.50 -13.56
C GLU A 95 -2.43 6.99 -13.79
N VAL A 96 -3.28 6.56 -14.74
CA VAL A 96 -3.38 5.13 -15.12
C VAL A 96 -2.03 4.58 -15.59
N LYS A 97 -1.32 5.32 -16.46
CA LYS A 97 0.00 4.89 -16.97
C LYS A 97 1.05 4.87 -15.87
N ASN A 98 1.06 5.90 -15.01
CA ASN A 98 2.04 6.01 -13.94
C ASN A 98 1.85 4.93 -12.89
N LEU A 99 0.60 4.71 -12.43
CA LEU A 99 0.27 3.66 -11.46
C LEU A 99 0.60 2.27 -12.01
N ARG A 100 0.27 2.00 -13.29
CA ARG A 100 0.66 0.75 -13.95
C ARG A 100 2.17 0.55 -13.93
N SER A 101 2.92 1.57 -14.33
CA SER A 101 4.39 1.52 -14.35
C SER A 101 4.98 1.28 -12.97
N TYR A 102 4.44 1.95 -11.94
CA TYR A 102 4.84 1.77 -10.55
C TYR A 102 4.62 0.34 -10.08
N LEU A 103 3.44 -0.21 -10.32
CA LEU A 103 3.11 -1.58 -9.90
C LEU A 103 3.93 -2.62 -10.65
N LEU A 104 4.22 -2.41 -11.95
CA LEU A 104 5.11 -3.28 -12.73
C LEU A 104 6.56 -3.20 -12.28
N ALA A 105 7.01 -2.02 -11.82
CA ALA A 105 8.38 -1.80 -11.34
C ALA A 105 8.68 -2.38 -9.94
N GLY A 106 7.71 -3.04 -9.30
CA GLY A 106 7.89 -3.64 -7.98
C GLY A 106 7.08 -2.98 -6.87
N GLY A 107 6.43 -1.85 -7.14
CA GLY A 107 5.55 -1.19 -6.18
C GLY A 107 4.35 -2.04 -5.77
N PHE A 108 3.74 -1.70 -4.65
CA PHE A 108 2.57 -2.38 -4.11
C PHE A 108 1.50 -1.37 -3.72
N LEU A 109 0.26 -1.67 -4.05
CA LEU A 109 -0.92 -0.88 -3.68
C LEU A 109 -1.78 -1.65 -2.66
N HIS A 110 -2.01 -1.07 -1.49
CA HIS A 110 -3.07 -1.48 -0.60
C HIS A 110 -4.28 -0.56 -0.78
N ILE A 111 -5.44 -1.14 -1.01
CA ILE A 111 -6.72 -0.43 -1.09
C ILE A 111 -7.57 -0.85 0.09
N ASP A 112 -8.14 0.12 0.79
CA ASP A 112 -9.10 -0.09 1.87
C ASP A 112 -10.39 0.66 1.58
N ASP A 113 -11.51 -0.07 1.52
CA ASP A 113 -12.82 0.51 1.29
C ASP A 113 -13.46 0.88 2.63
N ASN A 114 -13.50 2.19 2.93
CA ASN A 114 -14.21 2.70 4.08
C ASN A 114 -15.74 2.76 3.89
N TYR A 115 -16.25 2.19 2.84
CA TYR A 115 -17.62 2.13 2.38
C TYR A 115 -17.93 2.98 1.14
N GLY A 116 -18.42 2.30 0.12
CA GLY A 116 -18.90 2.93 -1.10
C GLY A 116 -17.84 3.23 -2.16
N LEU A 117 -16.58 2.82 -1.93
CA LEU A 117 -15.47 2.93 -2.88
C LEU A 117 -15.51 1.85 -3.96
N ASP A 118 -16.00 0.66 -3.65
CA ASP A 118 -15.86 -0.60 -4.41
C ASP A 118 -16.10 -0.46 -5.92
N LYS A 119 -17.28 0.01 -6.33
CA LYS A 119 -17.63 0.12 -7.75
C LYS A 119 -16.70 1.07 -8.53
N TYR A 120 -16.16 2.07 -7.84
CA TYR A 120 -15.30 3.07 -8.46
C TYR A 120 -13.88 2.55 -8.59
N ILE A 121 -13.33 1.99 -7.52
CA ILE A 121 -11.96 1.50 -7.55
C ILE A 121 -11.79 0.30 -8.49
N ARG A 122 -12.78 -0.61 -8.58
CA ARG A 122 -12.75 -1.69 -9.55
C ARG A 122 -12.75 -1.17 -10.99
N ARG A 123 -13.55 -0.14 -11.28
CA ARG A 123 -13.57 0.53 -12.57
C ARG A 123 -12.20 1.14 -12.91
N GLU A 124 -11.60 1.83 -11.97
CA GLU A 124 -10.33 2.52 -12.19
C GLU A 124 -9.17 1.52 -12.32
N MET A 125 -9.11 0.50 -11.48
CA MET A 125 -8.08 -0.54 -11.58
C MET A 125 -8.21 -1.37 -12.88
N LYS A 126 -9.42 -1.50 -13.44
CA LYS A 126 -9.60 -2.12 -14.77
C LYS A 126 -9.03 -1.27 -15.90
N LYS A 127 -8.88 0.05 -15.73
CA LYS A 127 -8.13 0.90 -16.69
C LYS A 127 -6.63 0.68 -16.54
N VAL A 128 -6.13 0.48 -15.31
CA VAL A 128 -4.71 0.25 -15.02
C VAL A 128 -4.26 -1.11 -15.57
N PHE A 129 -5.05 -2.15 -15.37
CA PHE A 129 -4.80 -3.52 -15.85
C PHE A 129 -6.06 -4.09 -16.54
N PRO A 130 -6.29 -3.74 -17.81
CA PRO A 130 -7.44 -4.26 -18.56
C PRO A 130 -7.46 -5.80 -18.69
N GLU A 131 -6.28 -6.41 -18.61
CA GLU A 131 -6.06 -7.86 -18.74
C GLU A 131 -6.25 -8.64 -17.41
N ALA A 132 -6.32 -7.95 -16.27
CA ALA A 132 -6.41 -8.59 -14.95
C ALA A 132 -7.70 -8.20 -14.23
N ASP A 133 -8.18 -9.09 -13.38
CA ASP A 133 -9.32 -8.87 -12.50
C ASP A 133 -8.94 -9.12 -11.04
N PHE A 134 -9.63 -8.48 -10.10
CA PHE A 134 -9.52 -8.80 -8.70
C PHE A 134 -10.03 -10.22 -8.43
N VAL A 135 -9.19 -11.02 -7.78
CA VAL A 135 -9.49 -12.40 -7.38
C VAL A 135 -9.56 -12.46 -5.86
N GLU A 136 -10.61 -13.04 -5.31
CA GLU A 136 -10.68 -13.26 -3.86
C GLU A 136 -9.56 -14.21 -3.43
N LEU A 137 -8.79 -13.79 -2.43
CA LEU A 137 -7.69 -14.59 -1.92
C LEU A 137 -8.23 -15.69 -0.98
N PRO A 138 -7.80 -16.94 -1.18
CA PRO A 138 -8.18 -18.00 -0.25
C PRO A 138 -7.59 -17.72 1.14
N PHE A 139 -8.26 -18.14 2.20
CA PHE A 139 -7.79 -17.90 3.57
C PHE A 139 -6.42 -18.50 3.87
N THR A 140 -5.96 -19.43 3.05
CA THR A 140 -4.61 -20.00 3.10
C THR A 140 -3.52 -19.12 2.46
N HIS A 141 -3.91 -17.98 1.87
CA HIS A 141 -2.92 -17.08 1.24
C HIS A 141 -1.98 -16.48 2.28
N GLN A 142 -0.67 -16.43 1.94
CA GLN A 142 0.38 -16.00 2.86
C GLN A 142 0.18 -14.61 3.47
N ILE A 143 -0.54 -13.71 2.83
CA ILE A 143 -0.82 -12.37 3.37
C ILE A 143 -1.57 -12.43 4.72
N TYR A 144 -2.34 -13.49 4.95
CA TYR A 144 -3.05 -13.72 6.21
C TYR A 144 -2.21 -14.41 7.29
N HIS A 145 -1.01 -14.92 6.93
CA HIS A 145 -0.19 -15.77 7.78
C HIS A 145 1.27 -15.29 7.83
N GLN A 146 1.46 -13.99 8.06
CA GLN A 146 2.80 -13.44 8.28
C GLN A 146 3.18 -13.55 9.77
N LYS A 147 3.33 -12.44 10.46
CA LYS A 147 3.59 -12.41 11.91
C LYS A 147 2.39 -12.89 12.72
N PHE A 148 1.20 -12.57 12.26
CA PHE A 148 -0.06 -12.88 12.93
C PHE A 148 -0.89 -13.83 12.07
N ASP A 149 -1.66 -14.70 12.72
CA ASP A 149 -2.45 -15.72 12.04
C ASP A 149 -3.92 -15.29 11.93
N PHE A 150 -4.43 -15.25 10.70
CA PHE A 150 -5.81 -14.93 10.34
C PHE A 150 -6.45 -16.07 9.54
N PRO A 151 -6.77 -17.21 10.18
CA PRO A 151 -7.23 -18.41 9.48
C PRO A 151 -8.59 -18.26 8.80
N ASN A 152 -9.33 -17.20 9.13
CA ASN A 152 -10.63 -16.87 8.55
C ASN A 152 -10.57 -15.62 7.64
N GLY A 153 -9.37 -15.19 7.24
CA GLY A 153 -9.18 -13.99 6.41
C GLY A 153 -9.28 -12.68 7.18
N LEU A 154 -9.76 -11.63 6.53
CA LEU A 154 -9.81 -10.29 7.11
C LEU A 154 -10.71 -10.18 8.35
N PRO A 155 -10.32 -9.41 9.37
CA PRO A 155 -11.21 -9.08 10.48
C PRO A 155 -12.29 -8.09 10.02
N LYS A 156 -13.49 -8.17 10.57
CA LYS A 156 -14.56 -7.18 10.39
C LYS A 156 -14.45 -6.13 11.49
N ILE A 157 -14.13 -4.88 11.11
CA ILE A 157 -14.01 -3.78 12.05
C ILE A 157 -15.36 -3.09 12.20
N HIS A 158 -15.92 -2.57 11.09
CA HIS A 158 -17.24 -1.94 11.09
C HIS A 158 -18.24 -2.70 10.24
N GLU A 159 -19.53 -2.53 10.57
CA GLU A 159 -20.64 -3.11 9.84
C GLU A 159 -21.32 -2.05 8.98
N HIS A 160 -21.48 -2.34 7.68
CA HIS A 160 -22.24 -1.47 6.78
C HIS A 160 -23.42 -2.21 6.17
N ASP A 161 -23.14 -3.19 5.28
CA ASP A 161 -24.17 -3.87 4.50
C ASP A 161 -24.43 -5.32 4.96
N ASN A 162 -24.00 -5.70 6.16
CA ASN A 162 -24.02 -7.07 6.69
C ASN A 162 -23.30 -8.08 5.78
N LYS A 163 -22.32 -7.64 5.01
CA LYS A 163 -21.46 -8.50 4.21
C LYS A 163 -20.24 -8.96 4.98
N THR A 164 -19.74 -10.13 4.63
CA THR A 164 -18.49 -10.63 5.19
C THR A 164 -17.29 -9.87 4.61
N PRO A 165 -16.23 -9.64 5.39
CA PRO A 165 -15.00 -9.07 4.87
C PRO A 165 -14.33 -9.98 3.86
N GLN A 166 -13.83 -9.43 2.76
CA GLN A 166 -13.17 -10.17 1.69
C GLN A 166 -11.86 -9.48 1.30
N GLY A 167 -10.80 -10.26 1.18
CA GLY A 167 -9.53 -9.78 0.64
C GLY A 167 -9.38 -10.15 -0.82
N PHE A 168 -9.23 -9.14 -1.68
CA PHE A 168 -9.01 -9.37 -3.11
C PHE A 168 -7.57 -9.07 -3.50
N GLY A 169 -7.01 -9.90 -4.36
CA GLY A 169 -5.71 -9.70 -4.97
C GLY A 169 -5.80 -9.34 -6.45
N LEU A 170 -4.94 -8.44 -6.90
CA LEU A 170 -4.66 -8.24 -8.32
C LEU A 170 -3.28 -8.80 -8.63
N PHE A 171 -3.22 -9.75 -9.57
CA PHE A 171 -1.98 -10.41 -9.94
C PHE A 171 -1.54 -9.99 -11.33
N VAL A 172 -0.25 -9.66 -11.44
CA VAL A 172 0.40 -9.37 -12.73
C VAL A 172 1.69 -10.18 -12.80
N GLU A 173 1.85 -10.95 -13.87
CA GLU A 173 3.01 -11.83 -14.07
C GLU A 173 3.30 -12.76 -12.87
N GLY A 174 2.24 -13.21 -12.20
CA GLY A 174 2.32 -14.08 -11.03
C GLY A 174 2.61 -13.39 -9.71
N ARG A 175 2.87 -12.08 -9.68
CA ARG A 175 3.09 -11.29 -8.47
C ARG A 175 1.77 -10.63 -8.03
N LEU A 176 1.48 -10.66 -6.74
CA LEU A 176 0.43 -9.86 -6.14
C LEU A 176 0.89 -8.40 -6.11
N VAL A 177 0.28 -7.55 -6.94
CA VAL A 177 0.66 -6.13 -7.06
C VAL A 177 -0.26 -5.20 -6.27
N CYS A 178 -1.46 -5.67 -5.96
CA CYS A 178 -2.44 -4.92 -5.20
C CYS A 178 -3.22 -5.87 -4.29
N PHE A 179 -3.42 -5.45 -3.05
CA PHE A 179 -4.33 -6.09 -2.10
C PHE A 179 -5.45 -5.11 -1.76
N TYR A 180 -6.68 -5.59 -1.87
CA TYR A 180 -7.88 -4.81 -1.60
C TYR A 180 -8.67 -5.43 -0.45
N SER A 181 -8.74 -4.72 0.66
CA SER A 181 -9.56 -5.05 1.82
C SER A 181 -10.97 -4.46 1.65
N TYR A 182 -11.92 -5.34 1.40
CA TYR A 182 -13.32 -5.00 1.12
C TYR A 182 -14.21 -5.35 2.31
N GLU A 183 -15.15 -4.47 2.67
CA GLU A 183 -16.11 -4.68 3.76
C GLU A 183 -15.48 -4.97 5.12
N CYS A 184 -14.31 -4.41 5.42
CA CYS A 184 -13.67 -4.63 6.71
C CYS A 184 -13.24 -3.37 7.46
N ASP A 185 -12.99 -2.24 6.77
CA ASP A 185 -12.58 -0.95 7.33
C ASP A 185 -11.30 -1.02 8.17
N LEU A 186 -10.24 -1.57 7.57
CA LEU A 186 -8.96 -1.66 8.27
C LEU A 186 -8.40 -0.29 8.64
N GLY A 187 -8.54 0.69 7.73
CA GLY A 187 -8.06 2.05 7.92
C GLY A 187 -8.68 2.73 9.13
N ASP A 188 -9.98 2.60 9.30
CA ASP A 188 -10.70 3.07 10.49
C ASP A 188 -10.20 2.38 11.76
N GLY A 189 -10.02 1.05 11.68
CA GLY A 189 -9.50 0.28 12.80
C GLY A 189 -8.04 0.58 13.15
N TRP A 190 -7.28 1.27 12.29
CA TRP A 190 -5.94 1.74 12.61
C TRP A 190 -5.92 3.13 13.26
N GLU A 191 -7.04 3.88 13.21
CA GLU A 191 -7.12 5.20 13.82
C GLU A 191 -7.04 5.15 15.35
N ASP A 192 -6.88 6.31 15.95
CA ASP A 192 -6.97 6.44 17.41
C ASP A 192 -8.33 5.91 17.89
N THR A 193 -8.33 5.12 18.95
CA THR A 193 -9.52 4.38 19.44
C THR A 193 -10.72 5.26 19.75
N GLU A 194 -10.48 6.55 20.04
CA GLU A 194 -11.51 7.53 20.34
C GLU A 194 -12.28 8.00 19.09
N VAL A 195 -11.71 7.84 17.90
CA VAL A 195 -12.31 8.33 16.64
C VAL A 195 -13.59 7.54 16.32
N HIS A 196 -13.50 6.22 16.34
CA HIS A 196 -14.61 5.32 16.00
C HIS A 196 -15.21 4.62 17.22
N SER A 197 -14.65 4.86 18.42
CA SER A 197 -15.05 4.17 19.65
C SER A 197 -14.89 2.64 19.57
N ASP A 198 -13.93 2.19 18.81
CA ASP A 198 -13.65 0.77 18.65
C ASP A 198 -13.20 0.12 19.95
N SER A 199 -13.58 -1.14 20.13
CA SER A 199 -13.03 -1.92 21.21
C SER A 199 -11.52 -2.12 20.98
N ARG A 200 -10.77 -2.20 22.08
CA ARG A 200 -9.32 -2.50 22.03
C ARG A 200 -9.03 -3.75 21.20
N GLU A 201 -9.89 -4.75 21.24
CA GLU A 201 -9.74 -5.99 20.49
C GLU A 201 -9.83 -5.75 18.99
N LYS A 202 -10.84 -5.01 18.50
CA LYS A 202 -10.99 -4.66 17.08
C LYS A 202 -9.82 -3.85 16.57
N HIS A 203 -9.43 -2.80 17.30
CA HIS A 203 -8.27 -1.97 16.97
C HIS A 203 -6.98 -2.83 16.87
N GLU A 204 -6.75 -3.72 17.83
CA GLU A 204 -5.60 -4.62 17.81
C GLU A 204 -5.65 -5.61 16.63
N GLN A 205 -6.83 -6.14 16.27
CA GLN A 205 -7.01 -7.02 15.11
C GLN A 205 -6.72 -6.28 13.80
N ALA A 206 -7.21 -5.04 13.65
CA ALA A 206 -6.93 -4.22 12.48
C ALA A 206 -5.43 -3.95 12.32
N LEU A 207 -4.74 -3.53 13.38
CA LEU A 207 -3.30 -3.28 13.37
C LEU A 207 -2.49 -4.56 13.07
N LYS A 208 -2.89 -5.71 13.60
CA LYS A 208 -2.24 -7.01 13.30
C LYS A 208 -2.38 -7.37 11.84
N MET A 209 -3.56 -7.17 11.25
CA MET A 209 -3.76 -7.44 9.81
C MET A 209 -2.97 -6.46 8.95
N GLY A 210 -2.97 -5.17 9.30
CA GLY A 210 -2.12 -4.17 8.64
C GLY A 210 -0.64 -4.52 8.70
N ALA A 211 -0.16 -4.99 9.86
CA ALA A 211 1.23 -5.45 10.01
C ALA A 211 1.55 -6.67 9.13
N ASN A 212 0.61 -7.59 8.94
CA ASN A 212 0.77 -8.70 8.01
C ASN A 212 0.89 -8.20 6.56
N ILE A 213 0.06 -7.23 6.15
CA ILE A 213 0.16 -6.62 4.81
C ILE A 213 1.54 -5.99 4.62
N VAL A 214 1.97 -5.18 5.58
CA VAL A 214 3.28 -4.51 5.53
C VAL A 214 4.40 -5.55 5.45
N GLN A 215 4.40 -6.56 6.31
CA GLN A 215 5.43 -7.61 6.31
C GLN A 215 5.45 -8.36 4.97
N PHE A 216 4.28 -8.72 4.44
CA PHE A 216 4.18 -9.40 3.14
C PHE A 216 4.83 -8.57 2.02
N VAL A 217 4.57 -7.24 1.99
CA VAL A 217 5.13 -6.35 0.96
C VAL A 217 6.65 -6.22 1.07
N PHE A 218 7.18 -6.06 2.28
CA PHE A 218 8.61 -5.84 2.48
C PHE A 218 9.45 -7.15 2.46
N MET A 219 8.80 -8.31 2.34
CA MET A 219 9.48 -9.61 2.22
C MET A 219 9.37 -10.23 0.81
N GLN A 220 8.71 -9.56 -0.14
CA GLN A 220 8.62 -9.99 -1.55
C GLN A 220 9.94 -9.91 -2.31
#